data_ea3aa01b0df23352a7e3d132cacdfa8b
#
_entry.id   ea3aa01b0df23352a7e3d132cacdfa8b
#
_cell.length_a   1.000
_cell.length_b   1.000
_cell.length_c   1.000
_cell.angle_alpha   90.00
_cell.angle_beta   90.00
_cell.angle_gamma   90.00
#
_symmetry.space_group_name_H-M   'P 1'
#
loop_
_entity.id
_entity.type
_entity.pdbx_description
1 polymer ?
#
loop_
_entity_poly.entity_id
_entity_poly.type
_entity_poly.pdbx_seq_one_letter_code
_entity_poly.pdbx_strand_id
1 'polypeptide(L)'
;MSDLSDLIDNPSPRCACILVLDTSGSMSGDPINQLNSGVHEFISSVQKDDLAKYSVELAILTAGMSIEELMPFTIAKNIDYNSHFEANGLTPLGGAVEQALRMLEERKEEYRQTGTPYYQPWLVLISDGAPTDHWQYVAQKAKDLCNNKKLVSLAVGVNNADISILSEFSNRPALKLQGLNFKDFFEWLSASMSRVSGSGSTAATVNLPPVNSWASI
;
A
#
# COMPACT_ATOMS: atom_id res chain seq x y z
N MET A 1 16.78 -8.53 9.29
CA MET A 1 16.58 -7.99 10.65
C MET A 1 16.31 -6.53 10.44
N SER A 2 15.10 -6.06 10.73
CA SER A 2 14.78 -4.64 10.71
C SER A 2 15.66 -3.91 11.72
N ASP A 3 16.24 -2.80 11.31
CA ASP A 3 17.00 -1.96 12.23
C ASP A 3 16.01 -1.24 13.16
N LEU A 4 15.87 -1.72 14.40
CA LEU A 4 14.98 -1.14 15.40
C LEU A 4 15.51 0.19 15.95
N SER A 5 16.74 0.59 15.61
CA SER A 5 17.34 1.84 16.11
C SER A 5 16.52 3.06 15.67
N ASP A 6 16.01 3.08 14.44
CA ASP A 6 15.17 4.19 13.96
C ASP A 6 13.85 4.32 14.74
N LEU A 7 13.28 3.21 15.24
CA LEU A 7 12.08 3.25 16.06
C LEU A 7 12.31 3.87 17.43
N ILE A 8 13.52 3.74 17.97
CA ILE A 8 13.92 4.30 19.28
C ILE A 8 14.32 5.77 19.14
N ASP A 9 15.07 6.08 18.08
CA ASP A 9 15.66 7.41 17.90
C ASP A 9 14.68 8.44 17.33
N ASN A 10 13.66 7.98 16.60
CA ASN A 10 12.66 8.85 15.98
C ASN A 10 11.31 8.73 16.72
N PRO A 11 10.91 9.74 17.53
CA PRO A 11 9.68 9.68 18.34
C PRO A 11 8.39 9.90 17.54
N SER A 12 8.47 10.16 16.23
CA SER A 12 7.27 10.38 15.39
C SER A 12 6.39 9.15 15.35
N PRO A 13 5.06 9.29 15.47
CA PRO A 13 4.14 8.17 15.26
C PRO A 13 4.31 7.57 13.88
N ARG A 14 4.28 6.24 13.77
CA ARG A 14 4.49 5.53 12.51
C ARG A 14 3.19 5.27 11.76
N CYS A 15 3.27 5.37 10.43
CA CYS A 15 2.22 4.98 9.51
C CYS A 15 2.77 3.92 8.56
N ALA A 16 2.58 2.65 8.90
CA ALA A 16 2.97 1.55 8.02
C ALA A 16 2.05 1.48 6.81
N CYS A 17 2.61 1.55 5.61
CA CYS A 17 1.91 1.40 4.35
C CYS A 17 2.61 0.31 3.52
N ILE A 18 1.85 -0.71 3.10
CA ILE A 18 2.35 -1.75 2.22
C ILE A 18 1.65 -1.68 0.87
N LEU A 19 2.42 -1.63 -0.20
CA LEU A 19 1.94 -1.71 -1.57
C LEU A 19 2.02 -3.17 -2.03
N VAL A 20 0.90 -3.74 -2.47
CA VAL A 20 0.82 -5.02 -3.17
C VAL A 20 0.53 -4.72 -4.62
N LEU A 21 1.52 -4.93 -5.47
CA LEU A 21 1.52 -4.52 -6.87
C LEU A 21 1.43 -5.76 -7.77
N ASP A 22 0.38 -5.81 -8.56
CA ASP A 22 0.24 -6.81 -9.61
C ASP A 22 1.29 -6.55 -10.70
N THR A 23 2.16 -7.53 -10.89
CA THR A 23 3.17 -7.55 -11.95
C THR A 23 2.96 -8.75 -12.88
N SER A 24 1.73 -9.24 -13.00
CA SER A 24 1.37 -10.31 -13.92
C SER A 24 1.54 -9.90 -15.38
N GLY A 25 1.53 -10.90 -16.28
CA GLY A 25 1.75 -10.67 -17.70
C GLY A 25 0.77 -9.69 -18.36
N SER A 26 -0.46 -9.56 -17.83
CA SER A 26 -1.46 -8.60 -18.31
C SER A 26 -1.07 -7.14 -18.08
N MET A 27 -0.24 -6.87 -17.09
CA MET A 27 0.30 -5.54 -16.82
C MET A 27 1.40 -5.09 -17.82
N SER A 28 1.79 -5.93 -18.79
CA SER A 28 2.85 -5.63 -19.76
C SER A 28 2.58 -4.35 -20.58
N GLY A 29 3.65 -3.65 -20.92
CA GLY A 29 3.60 -2.41 -21.72
C GLY A 29 3.35 -1.16 -20.89
N ASP A 30 2.40 -0.32 -21.30
CA ASP A 30 2.12 0.95 -20.64
C ASP A 30 1.71 0.83 -19.17
N PRO A 31 0.88 -0.16 -18.76
CA PRO A 31 0.47 -0.28 -17.36
C PRO A 31 1.65 -0.43 -16.41
N ILE A 32 2.57 -1.35 -16.67
CA ILE A 32 3.72 -1.59 -15.79
C ILE A 32 4.70 -0.41 -15.78
N ASN A 33 4.90 0.25 -16.93
CA ASN A 33 5.77 1.42 -17.01
C ASN A 33 5.20 2.59 -16.19
N GLN A 34 3.90 2.83 -16.27
CA GLN A 34 3.24 3.88 -15.52
C GLN A 34 3.17 3.55 -14.02
N LEU A 35 2.97 2.28 -13.65
CA LEU A 35 3.04 1.83 -12.27
C LEU A 35 4.42 2.08 -11.67
N ASN A 36 5.50 1.72 -12.38
CA ASN A 36 6.88 2.00 -11.97
C ASN A 36 7.09 3.50 -11.72
N SER A 37 6.72 4.33 -12.71
CA SER A 37 6.86 5.79 -12.61
C SER A 37 6.06 6.35 -11.42
N GLY A 38 4.82 5.87 -11.23
CA GLY A 38 3.96 6.31 -10.14
C GLY A 38 4.52 5.95 -8.76
N VAL A 39 5.09 4.76 -8.59
CA VAL A 39 5.74 4.35 -7.33
C VAL A 39 6.94 5.26 -7.03
N HIS A 40 7.78 5.58 -8.02
CA HIS A 40 8.88 6.52 -7.86
C HIS A 40 8.41 7.91 -7.44
N GLU A 41 7.37 8.45 -8.09
CA GLU A 41 6.78 9.75 -7.76
C GLU A 41 6.19 9.75 -6.34
N PHE A 42 5.50 8.68 -5.95
CA PHE A 42 4.95 8.51 -4.60
C PHE A 42 6.03 8.58 -3.52
N ILE A 43 7.08 7.78 -3.65
CA ILE A 43 8.21 7.77 -2.71
C ILE A 43 8.84 9.16 -2.63
N SER A 44 9.13 9.78 -3.79
CA SER A 44 9.69 11.12 -3.86
C SER A 44 8.80 12.18 -3.20
N SER A 45 7.49 12.09 -3.37
CA SER A 45 6.52 13.01 -2.76
C SER A 45 6.48 12.88 -1.24
N VAL A 46 6.44 11.65 -0.73
CA VAL A 46 6.46 11.41 0.73
C VAL A 46 7.78 11.87 1.34
N GLN A 47 8.91 11.68 0.65
CA GLN A 47 10.23 12.15 1.10
C GLN A 47 10.35 13.68 1.19
N LYS A 48 9.60 14.41 0.36
CA LYS A 48 9.59 15.88 0.37
C LYS A 48 8.69 16.49 1.44
N ASP A 49 7.76 15.71 1.99
CA ASP A 49 6.87 16.19 3.06
C ASP A 49 7.59 16.14 4.41
N ASP A 50 7.59 17.25 5.12
CA ASP A 50 8.38 17.42 6.36
C ASP A 50 7.90 16.57 7.54
N LEU A 51 6.66 16.11 7.54
CA LEU A 51 6.11 15.22 8.55
C LEU A 51 6.09 13.77 8.06
N ALA A 52 5.59 13.53 6.85
CA ALA A 52 5.43 12.19 6.32
C ALA A 52 6.76 11.44 6.19
N LYS A 53 7.86 12.12 5.82
CA LYS A 53 9.18 11.48 5.68
C LYS A 53 9.69 10.82 6.96
N TYR A 54 9.26 11.28 8.15
CA TYR A 54 9.63 10.73 9.45
C TYR A 54 8.58 9.80 10.06
N SER A 55 7.39 9.74 9.48
CA SER A 55 6.26 8.96 9.99
C SER A 55 5.89 7.80 9.09
N VAL A 56 5.94 7.97 7.78
CA VAL A 56 5.52 6.94 6.82
C VAL A 56 6.62 5.91 6.63
N GLU A 57 6.26 4.65 6.80
CA GLU A 57 7.09 3.50 6.45
C GLU A 57 6.44 2.75 5.30
N LEU A 58 7.23 2.51 4.26
CA LEU A 58 6.74 1.83 3.06
C LEU A 58 7.37 0.45 2.95
N ALA A 59 6.54 -0.52 2.54
CA ALA A 59 6.99 -1.82 2.04
C ALA A 59 6.36 -2.06 0.67
N ILE A 60 7.03 -2.84 -0.18
CA ILE A 60 6.54 -3.19 -1.51
C ILE A 60 6.63 -4.69 -1.71
N LEU A 61 5.49 -5.31 -2.02
CA LEU A 61 5.37 -6.66 -2.53
C LEU A 61 4.92 -6.62 -3.99
N THR A 62 5.49 -7.47 -4.81
CA THR A 62 5.01 -7.72 -6.17
C THR A 62 4.36 -9.09 -6.27
N ALA A 63 3.32 -9.21 -7.09
CA ALA A 63 2.59 -10.44 -7.38
C ALA A 63 2.60 -10.67 -8.90
N GLY A 64 3.43 -11.61 -9.34
CA GLY A 64 3.63 -11.95 -10.74
C GLY A 64 4.02 -13.43 -10.88
N MET A 65 5.19 -13.72 -11.45
CA MET A 65 5.72 -15.09 -11.53
C MET A 65 5.90 -15.71 -10.12
N SER A 66 6.26 -14.88 -9.16
CA SER A 66 6.36 -15.19 -7.73
C SER A 66 5.83 -14.02 -6.93
N ILE A 67 5.68 -14.21 -5.63
CA ILE A 67 5.44 -13.12 -4.69
C ILE A 67 6.81 -12.71 -4.15
N GLU A 68 7.18 -11.46 -4.38
CA GLU A 68 8.51 -10.96 -4.00
C GLU A 68 8.39 -9.74 -3.09
N GLU A 69 9.15 -9.77 -2.00
CA GLU A 69 9.37 -8.59 -1.17
C GLU A 69 10.45 -7.74 -1.82
N LEU A 70 10.03 -6.76 -2.61
CA LEU A 70 10.93 -5.87 -3.31
C LEU A 70 11.58 -4.86 -2.37
N MET A 71 10.85 -4.44 -1.35
CA MET A 71 11.32 -3.52 -0.33
C MET A 71 10.66 -3.85 1.02
N PRO A 72 11.44 -4.12 2.09
CA PRO A 72 10.92 -4.27 3.44
C PRO A 72 10.45 -2.92 4.00
N PHE A 73 9.72 -2.92 5.13
CA PHE A 73 9.34 -1.68 5.79
C PHE A 73 10.55 -0.78 6.04
N THR A 74 10.54 0.34 5.35
CA THR A 74 11.62 1.35 5.40
C THR A 74 10.98 2.72 5.61
N ILE A 75 11.50 3.48 6.59
CA ILE A 75 11.04 4.86 6.82
C ILE A 75 11.31 5.70 5.57
N ALA A 76 10.34 6.51 5.16
CA ALA A 76 10.37 7.19 3.87
C ALA A 76 11.66 8.01 3.65
N LYS A 77 12.15 8.70 4.67
CA LYS A 77 13.40 9.48 4.58
C LYS A 77 14.63 8.68 4.19
N ASN A 78 14.64 7.36 4.47
CA ASN A 78 15.78 6.47 4.23
C ASN A 78 15.62 5.59 2.99
N ILE A 79 14.50 5.73 2.26
CA ILE A 79 14.27 4.93 1.05
C ILE A 79 15.22 5.39 -0.05
N ASP A 80 16.10 4.49 -0.48
CA ASP A 80 16.86 4.59 -1.73
C ASP A 80 16.26 3.61 -2.73
N TYR A 81 15.26 4.07 -3.49
CA TYR A 81 14.48 3.22 -4.37
C TYR A 81 14.90 3.41 -5.82
N ASN A 82 15.63 2.41 -6.34
CA ASN A 82 16.08 2.35 -7.73
C ASN A 82 15.56 1.10 -8.46
N SER A 83 14.62 0.37 -7.84
CA SER A 83 14.08 -0.85 -8.42
C SER A 83 13.11 -0.55 -9.56
N HIS A 84 13.07 -1.46 -10.52
CA HIS A 84 12.15 -1.49 -11.63
C HIS A 84 11.60 -2.90 -11.74
N PHE A 85 10.29 -3.06 -11.75
CA PHE A 85 9.64 -4.36 -11.91
C PHE A 85 9.09 -4.52 -13.31
N GLU A 86 9.20 -5.76 -13.81
CA GLU A 86 8.72 -6.18 -15.12
C GLU A 86 7.47 -7.02 -14.97
N ALA A 87 6.57 -6.94 -15.96
CA ALA A 87 5.35 -7.72 -15.95
C ALA A 87 5.60 -9.13 -16.48
N ASN A 88 5.30 -10.16 -15.67
CA ASN A 88 5.34 -11.55 -16.08
C ASN A 88 4.50 -12.45 -15.15
N GLY A 89 4.21 -13.67 -15.60
CA GLY A 89 3.54 -14.70 -14.79
C GLY A 89 2.06 -14.49 -14.58
N LEU A 90 1.54 -15.03 -13.48
CA LEU A 90 0.15 -15.02 -13.07
C LEU A 90 -0.12 -13.93 -12.03
N THR A 91 -1.31 -13.97 -11.42
CA THR A 91 -1.79 -12.95 -10.46
C THR A 91 -2.07 -13.57 -9.08
N PRO A 92 -1.03 -13.99 -8.30
CA PRO A 92 -1.20 -14.63 -6.99
C PRO A 92 -1.53 -13.61 -5.88
N LEU A 93 -2.62 -12.87 -6.03
CA LEU A 93 -3.00 -11.79 -5.11
C LEU A 93 -3.37 -12.30 -3.71
N GLY A 94 -3.98 -13.48 -3.60
CA GLY A 94 -4.33 -14.07 -2.32
C GLY A 94 -3.11 -14.27 -1.45
N GLY A 95 -2.09 -14.95 -1.98
CA GLY A 95 -0.82 -15.16 -1.29
C GLY A 95 -0.08 -13.85 -0.99
N ALA A 96 -0.09 -12.89 -1.93
CA ALA A 96 0.57 -11.59 -1.74
C ALA A 96 -0.10 -10.78 -0.61
N VAL A 97 -1.43 -10.74 -0.57
CA VAL A 97 -2.17 -10.08 0.51
C VAL A 97 -1.97 -10.80 1.85
N GLU A 98 -1.92 -12.14 1.86
CA GLU A 98 -1.62 -12.90 3.09
C GLU A 98 -0.24 -12.54 3.65
N GLN A 99 0.77 -12.48 2.78
CA GLN A 99 2.11 -12.05 3.17
C GLN A 99 2.11 -10.60 3.67
N ALA A 100 1.41 -9.69 2.98
CA ALA A 100 1.30 -8.28 3.38
C ALA A 100 0.66 -8.13 4.77
N LEU A 101 -0.42 -8.85 5.05
CA LEU A 101 -1.07 -8.81 6.36
C LEU A 101 -0.17 -9.35 7.48
N ARG A 102 0.63 -10.39 7.19
CA ARG A 102 1.63 -10.91 8.12
C ARG A 102 2.72 -9.87 8.41
N MET A 103 3.29 -9.26 7.37
CA MET A 103 4.30 -8.21 7.51
C MET A 103 3.80 -7.02 8.32
N LEU A 104 2.55 -6.57 8.08
CA LEU A 104 1.93 -5.49 8.86
C LEU A 104 1.76 -5.86 10.33
N GLU A 105 1.39 -7.11 10.66
CA GLU A 105 1.24 -7.52 12.06
C GLU A 105 2.60 -7.63 12.76
N GLU A 106 3.62 -8.18 12.08
CA GLU A 106 5.00 -8.22 12.57
C GLU A 106 5.51 -6.80 12.84
N ARG A 107 5.28 -5.85 11.93
CA ARG A 107 5.70 -4.45 12.11
C ARG A 107 4.98 -3.77 13.29
N LYS A 108 3.69 -4.02 13.48
CA LYS A 108 2.96 -3.53 14.66
C LYS A 108 3.50 -4.11 15.96
N GLU A 109 3.94 -5.37 15.96
CA GLU A 109 4.55 -5.96 17.14
C GLU A 109 5.89 -5.28 17.48
N GLU A 110 6.71 -4.96 16.48
CA GLU A 110 7.94 -4.17 16.69
C GLU A 110 7.62 -2.78 17.29
N TYR A 111 6.56 -2.10 16.85
CA TYR A 111 6.12 -0.83 17.45
C TYR A 111 5.71 -0.99 18.91
N ARG A 112 4.99 -2.08 19.26
CA ARG A 112 4.60 -2.34 20.64
C ARG A 112 5.80 -2.60 21.54
N GLN A 113 6.78 -3.38 21.06
CA GLN A 113 8.00 -3.70 21.80
C GLN A 113 8.89 -2.49 22.06
N THR A 114 8.92 -1.54 21.14
CA THR A 114 9.69 -0.29 21.26
C THR A 114 8.90 0.84 21.92
N GLY A 115 7.60 0.66 22.18
CA GLY A 115 6.72 1.72 22.68
C GLY A 115 6.44 2.82 21.65
N THR A 116 6.67 2.55 20.37
CA THR A 116 6.46 3.50 19.28
C THR A 116 4.97 3.66 18.99
N PRO A 117 4.38 4.86 19.07
CA PRO A 117 3.00 5.09 18.70
C PRO A 117 2.83 4.91 17.18
N TYR A 118 1.67 4.37 16.75
CA TYR A 118 1.43 4.16 15.32
C TYR A 118 -0.03 4.40 14.94
N TYR A 119 -0.22 4.87 13.72
CA TYR A 119 -1.52 5.02 13.07
C TYR A 119 -2.02 3.65 12.56
N GLN A 120 -3.30 3.60 12.22
CA GLN A 120 -3.89 2.47 11.53
C GLN A 120 -3.07 2.16 10.25
N PRO A 121 -2.57 0.92 10.08
CA PRO A 121 -1.73 0.57 8.94
C PRO A 121 -2.53 0.54 7.63
N TRP A 122 -1.85 0.70 6.51
CA TRP A 122 -2.44 0.73 5.18
C TRP A 122 -1.97 -0.43 4.33
N LEU A 123 -2.92 -1.09 3.67
CA LEU A 123 -2.73 -2.04 2.59
C LEU A 123 -3.26 -1.40 1.29
N VAL A 124 -2.41 -1.21 0.32
CA VAL A 124 -2.77 -0.70 -1.00
C VAL A 124 -2.57 -1.81 -2.02
N LEU A 125 -3.65 -2.31 -2.61
CA LEU A 125 -3.66 -3.38 -3.60
C LEU A 125 -3.94 -2.78 -4.97
N ILE A 126 -3.06 -3.00 -5.95
CA ILE A 126 -3.21 -2.53 -7.33
C ILE A 126 -3.14 -3.72 -8.26
N SER A 127 -4.19 -3.95 -9.07
CA SER A 127 -4.25 -5.06 -10.04
C SER A 127 -5.12 -4.73 -11.24
N ASP A 128 -4.81 -5.34 -12.39
CA ASP A 128 -5.60 -5.29 -13.61
C ASP A 128 -6.43 -6.57 -13.87
N GLY A 129 -6.30 -7.57 -13.00
CA GLY A 129 -6.88 -8.89 -13.17
C GLY A 129 -7.63 -9.44 -11.96
N ALA A 130 -8.18 -10.64 -12.15
CA ALA A 130 -8.70 -11.46 -11.09
C ALA A 130 -7.55 -12.31 -10.49
N PRO A 131 -7.57 -12.57 -9.16
CA PRO A 131 -6.61 -13.49 -8.56
C PRO A 131 -6.64 -14.88 -9.19
N THR A 132 -5.47 -15.46 -9.40
CA THR A 132 -5.31 -16.82 -9.95
C THR A 132 -5.13 -17.90 -8.89
N ASP A 133 -5.08 -17.51 -7.63
CA ASP A 133 -4.88 -18.36 -6.44
C ASP A 133 -6.11 -18.35 -5.50
N HIS A 134 -6.01 -19.02 -4.35
CA HIS A 134 -7.04 -19.05 -3.32
C HIS A 134 -7.02 -17.76 -2.49
N TRP A 135 -7.87 -16.81 -2.82
CA TRP A 135 -7.90 -15.47 -2.24
C TRP A 135 -9.05 -15.21 -1.26
N GLN A 136 -10.14 -15.97 -1.30
CA GLN A 136 -11.40 -15.65 -0.60
C GLN A 136 -11.22 -15.52 0.92
N TYR A 137 -10.45 -16.44 1.50
CA TYR A 137 -10.20 -16.42 2.95
C TYR A 137 -9.42 -15.17 3.39
N VAL A 138 -8.37 -14.82 2.65
CA VAL A 138 -7.54 -13.67 3.00
C VAL A 138 -8.25 -12.36 2.70
N ALA A 139 -9.06 -12.29 1.68
CA ALA A 139 -9.92 -11.14 1.39
C ALA A 139 -10.90 -10.88 2.56
N GLN A 140 -11.60 -11.93 3.03
CA GLN A 140 -12.46 -11.81 4.20
C GLN A 140 -11.71 -11.35 5.44
N LYS A 141 -10.50 -11.88 5.69
CA LYS A 141 -9.64 -11.46 6.79
C LYS A 141 -9.26 -9.97 6.70
N ALA A 142 -8.89 -9.48 5.51
CA ALA A 142 -8.59 -8.06 5.29
C ALA A 142 -9.82 -7.18 5.56
N LYS A 143 -11.00 -7.59 5.05
CA LYS A 143 -12.28 -6.91 5.25
C LYS A 143 -12.65 -6.84 6.74
N ASP A 144 -12.47 -7.92 7.48
CA ASP A 144 -12.74 -7.98 8.93
C ASP A 144 -11.78 -7.05 9.71
N LEU A 145 -10.51 -6.98 9.33
CA LEU A 145 -9.56 -6.04 9.91
C LEU A 145 -9.98 -4.58 9.65
N CYS A 146 -10.49 -4.28 8.46
CA CYS A 146 -11.02 -2.95 8.13
C CYS A 146 -12.26 -2.60 8.95
N ASN A 147 -13.21 -3.53 9.08
CA ASN A 147 -14.43 -3.35 9.87
C ASN A 147 -14.11 -3.09 11.36
N ASN A 148 -13.07 -3.74 11.86
CA ASN A 148 -12.58 -3.57 13.22
C ASN A 148 -11.62 -2.38 13.40
N LYS A 149 -11.45 -1.52 12.40
CA LYS A 149 -10.55 -0.36 12.40
C LYS A 149 -9.08 -0.71 12.71
N LYS A 150 -8.65 -1.91 12.30
CA LYS A 150 -7.27 -2.39 12.49
C LYS A 150 -6.43 -2.28 11.22
N LEU A 151 -7.07 -1.95 10.09
CA LEU A 151 -6.47 -1.82 8.77
C LEU A 151 -7.24 -0.79 7.95
N VAL A 152 -6.55 0.00 7.14
CA VAL A 152 -7.10 0.70 5.97
C VAL A 152 -6.69 -0.10 4.75
N SER A 153 -7.65 -0.69 4.04
CA SER A 153 -7.39 -1.38 2.77
C SER A 153 -7.97 -0.56 1.61
N LEU A 154 -7.14 -0.30 0.62
CA LEU A 154 -7.51 0.31 -0.65
C LEU A 154 -7.20 -0.67 -1.77
N ALA A 155 -8.23 -1.07 -2.50
CA ALA A 155 -8.07 -1.85 -3.72
C ALA A 155 -8.30 -0.94 -4.94
N VAL A 156 -7.36 -0.95 -5.87
CA VAL A 156 -7.36 -0.13 -7.08
C VAL A 156 -7.31 -1.05 -8.30
N GLY A 157 -8.36 -1.03 -9.09
CA GLY A 157 -8.45 -1.78 -10.33
C GLY A 157 -7.95 -0.95 -11.52
N VAL A 158 -7.12 -1.56 -12.35
CA VAL A 158 -6.55 -0.98 -13.56
C VAL A 158 -7.15 -1.68 -14.79
N ASN A 159 -7.29 -0.97 -15.90
CA ASN A 159 -7.81 -1.52 -17.16
C ASN A 159 -9.17 -2.23 -16.98
N ASN A 160 -9.20 -3.54 -17.21
CA ASN A 160 -10.38 -4.38 -17.16
C ASN A 160 -10.48 -5.19 -15.85
N ALA A 161 -9.87 -4.72 -14.76
CA ALA A 161 -9.90 -5.37 -13.47
C ALA A 161 -11.33 -5.72 -13.02
N ASP A 162 -11.50 -6.87 -12.41
CA ASP A 162 -12.76 -7.24 -11.77
C ASP A 162 -12.90 -6.48 -10.43
N ILE A 163 -13.60 -5.34 -10.51
CA ILE A 163 -13.83 -4.46 -9.35
C ILE A 163 -14.63 -5.17 -8.26
N SER A 164 -15.49 -6.12 -8.60
CA SER A 164 -16.27 -6.87 -7.61
C SER A 164 -15.37 -7.77 -6.76
N ILE A 165 -14.45 -8.48 -7.38
CA ILE A 165 -13.45 -9.30 -6.68
C ILE A 165 -12.50 -8.43 -5.84
N LEU A 166 -11.97 -7.35 -6.42
CA LEU A 166 -11.06 -6.46 -5.69
C LEU A 166 -11.73 -5.80 -4.48
N SER A 167 -13.03 -5.53 -4.54
CA SER A 167 -13.80 -4.97 -3.41
C SER A 167 -13.89 -5.93 -2.21
N GLU A 168 -13.70 -7.24 -2.42
CA GLU A 168 -13.73 -8.19 -1.30
C GLU A 168 -12.53 -8.05 -0.35
N PHE A 169 -11.43 -7.42 -0.80
CA PHE A 169 -10.25 -7.16 0.05
C PHE A 169 -10.38 -5.93 0.96
N SER A 170 -11.52 -5.25 0.95
CA SER A 170 -11.76 -4.03 1.73
C SER A 170 -13.19 -3.98 2.26
N ASN A 171 -13.45 -3.11 3.20
CA ASN A 171 -14.82 -2.72 3.61
C ASN A 171 -15.36 -1.54 2.79
N ARG A 172 -14.68 -1.15 1.73
CA ARG A 172 -15.06 -0.09 0.79
C ARG A 172 -15.03 -0.67 -0.63
N PRO A 173 -15.83 -0.12 -1.55
CA PRO A 173 -15.70 -0.48 -2.96
C PRO A 173 -14.27 -0.26 -3.46
N ALA A 174 -13.80 -1.16 -4.31
CA ALA A 174 -12.54 -0.95 -5.03
C ALA A 174 -12.68 0.25 -5.98
N LEU A 175 -11.60 1.02 -6.11
CA LEU A 175 -11.55 2.19 -6.97
C LEU A 175 -11.10 1.76 -8.36
N LYS A 176 -11.84 2.18 -9.39
CA LYS A 176 -11.43 1.94 -10.78
C LYS A 176 -10.58 3.13 -11.25
N LEU A 177 -9.31 2.87 -11.54
CA LEU A 177 -8.41 3.87 -12.08
C LEU A 177 -8.91 4.35 -13.46
N GLN A 178 -9.01 5.65 -13.66
CA GLN A 178 -9.41 6.22 -14.94
C GLN A 178 -8.23 6.19 -15.92
N GLY A 179 -8.31 5.36 -16.92
CA GLY A 179 -7.18 5.07 -17.81
C GLY A 179 -6.01 4.48 -17.03
N LEU A 180 -4.81 5.02 -17.23
CA LEU A 180 -3.59 4.64 -16.49
C LEU A 180 -3.13 5.79 -15.59
N ASN A 181 -4.05 6.49 -14.92
CA ASN A 181 -3.76 7.69 -14.14
C ASN A 181 -3.13 7.37 -12.78
N PHE A 182 -2.05 6.59 -12.79
CA PHE A 182 -1.30 6.24 -11.59
C PHE A 182 -0.70 7.46 -10.89
N LYS A 183 -0.30 8.47 -11.67
CA LYS A 183 0.26 9.69 -11.12
C LYS A 183 -0.69 10.35 -10.12
N ASP A 184 -1.91 10.66 -10.54
CA ASP A 184 -2.89 11.33 -9.67
C ASP A 184 -3.28 10.44 -8.48
N PHE A 185 -3.33 9.11 -8.67
CA PHE A 185 -3.54 8.17 -7.57
C PHE A 185 -2.42 8.27 -6.52
N PHE A 186 -1.17 8.22 -6.94
CA PHE A 186 -0.05 8.26 -6.01
C PHE A 186 0.16 9.65 -5.39
N GLU A 187 -0.18 10.74 -6.08
CA GLU A 187 -0.28 12.09 -5.51
C GLU A 187 -1.35 12.14 -4.42
N TRP A 188 -2.53 11.56 -4.67
CA TRP A 188 -3.60 11.45 -3.68
C TRP A 188 -3.18 10.60 -2.47
N LEU A 189 -2.49 9.47 -2.70
CA LEU A 189 -2.00 8.62 -1.63
C LEU A 189 -0.97 9.34 -0.76
N SER A 190 -0.03 10.06 -1.36
CA SER A 190 0.94 10.90 -0.66
C SER A 190 0.26 11.96 0.19
N ALA A 191 -0.69 12.71 -0.38
CA ALA A 191 -1.45 13.72 0.35
C ALA A 191 -2.27 13.11 1.50
N SER A 192 -2.76 11.88 1.34
CA SER A 192 -3.44 11.13 2.40
C SER A 192 -2.50 10.76 3.55
N MET A 193 -1.31 10.28 3.23
CA MET A 193 -0.27 9.96 4.22
C MET A 193 0.18 11.20 4.99
N SER A 194 0.37 12.34 4.29
CA SER A 194 0.71 13.63 4.91
C SER A 194 -0.38 14.09 5.91
N ARG A 195 -1.66 13.95 5.55
CA ARG A 195 -2.77 14.29 6.46
C ARG A 195 -2.81 13.39 7.69
N VAL A 196 -2.58 12.09 7.52
CA VAL A 196 -2.51 11.14 8.64
C VAL A 196 -1.37 11.49 9.57
N SER A 197 -0.17 11.70 9.03
CA SER A 197 1.04 12.06 9.80
C SER A 197 0.90 13.41 10.50
N GLY A 198 0.21 14.37 9.89
CA GLY A 198 -0.04 15.70 10.44
C GLY A 198 -1.20 15.79 11.43
N SER A 199 -1.95 14.71 11.65
CA SER A 199 -3.13 14.73 12.55
C SER A 199 -2.79 14.90 14.03
N GLY A 200 -1.54 14.65 14.41
CA GLY A 200 -1.04 14.79 15.78
C GLY A 200 -1.58 13.77 16.78
N SER A 201 -2.47 12.88 16.37
CA SER A 201 -3.05 11.83 17.22
C SER A 201 -3.33 10.55 16.43
N THR A 202 -2.85 9.42 16.92
CA THR A 202 -3.10 8.09 16.33
C THR A 202 -4.56 7.62 16.47
N ALA A 203 -5.35 8.27 17.33
CA ALA A 203 -6.77 8.01 17.50
C ALA A 203 -7.68 8.95 16.68
N ALA A 204 -7.12 9.94 15.98
CA ALA A 204 -7.90 10.90 15.23
C ALA A 204 -8.56 10.28 13.98
N THR A 205 -9.78 10.69 13.70
CA THR A 205 -10.41 10.42 12.40
C THR A 205 -9.90 11.46 11.40
N VAL A 206 -9.23 11.01 10.35
CA VAL A 206 -8.65 11.87 9.32
C VAL A 206 -9.52 11.85 8.06
N ASN A 207 -9.95 13.03 7.62
CA ASN A 207 -10.65 13.18 6.33
C ASN A 207 -9.62 13.15 5.21
N LEU A 208 -9.66 12.12 4.38
CA LEU A 208 -8.78 12.00 3.22
C LEU A 208 -9.20 12.97 2.09
N PRO A 209 -8.28 13.29 1.16
CA PRO A 209 -8.65 14.06 -0.03
C PRO A 209 -9.75 13.36 -0.84
N PRO A 210 -10.58 14.10 -1.62
CA PRO A 210 -11.55 13.48 -2.52
C PRO A 210 -10.87 12.70 -3.65
N VAL A 211 -11.51 11.65 -4.14
CA VAL A 211 -10.97 10.74 -5.19
C VAL A 211 -11.39 11.13 -6.62
N ASN A 212 -12.09 12.25 -6.80
CA ASN A 212 -12.88 12.56 -8.00
C ASN A 212 -12.07 12.80 -9.28
N SER A 213 -10.75 12.96 -9.19
CA SER A 213 -9.91 13.28 -10.35
C SER A 213 -9.28 12.08 -11.04
N TRP A 214 -9.16 10.94 -10.36
CA TRP A 214 -8.40 9.80 -10.86
C TRP A 214 -9.12 8.44 -10.80
N ALA A 215 -10.22 8.34 -10.06
CA ALA A 215 -10.97 7.11 -9.93
C ALA A 215 -12.48 7.31 -9.98
N SER A 216 -13.19 6.24 -10.31
CA SER A 216 -14.63 6.08 -10.10
C SER A 216 -14.90 4.96 -9.09
N ILE A 217 -16.01 5.08 -8.38
CA ILE A 217 -16.55 4.09 -7.43
C ILE A 217 -17.66 3.32 -8.12
#